data_7ccff19d449f47fa871825ffca75b233
#
_entry.id   7ccff19d449f47fa871825ffca75b233
#
_cell.length_a   1.000
_cell.length_b   1.000
_cell.length_c   1.000
_cell.angle_alpha   90.00
_cell.angle_beta   90.00
_cell.angle_gamma   90.00
#
_symmetry.space_group_name_H-M   'P 1'
#
loop_
_entity.id
_entity.type
_entity.pdbx_description
1 polymer ?
#
loop_
_entity_poly.entity_id
_entity_poly.type
_entity_poly.pdbx_seq_one_letter_code
_entity_poly.pdbx_strand_id
1 'polypeptide(L)'
;ETGKDGDDSKETSEGSSNTEKTDVKIGVAMPTKDLQRWNQDGANMKAELESAGYEVDLQYANNEIATQLSQIENMITGGCDALVIASIDGSSLGTVLEKAKEEDIPVIAYDRLIMESEAVSYYATFDNYMVGTIQGEFIRDALDLENQDGPFNIELFTGAPDDNNARFFFG
;
A
#
# COMPACT_ATOMS: atom_id res chain seq x y z
N GLU A 1 -11.89 51.64 -47.56
CA GLU A 1 -11.92 50.19 -47.84
C GLU A 1 -11.60 49.40 -46.58
N THR A 2 -12.54 48.65 -46.25
CA THR A 2 -12.85 47.96 -45.04
C THR A 2 -11.88 46.80 -44.76
N GLY A 3 -11.20 46.82 -43.60
CA GLY A 3 -10.51 45.67 -42.98
C GLY A 3 -11.31 45.19 -41.78
N LYS A 4 -11.65 43.95 -41.77
CA LYS A 4 -12.49 43.31 -40.77
C LYS A 4 -11.59 42.49 -39.83
N ASP A 5 -11.46 42.93 -38.57
CA ASP A 5 -10.77 42.21 -37.53
C ASP A 5 -11.61 41.01 -37.11
N GLY A 6 -11.02 39.84 -37.16
CA GLY A 6 -11.58 38.59 -36.64
C GLY A 6 -11.08 38.35 -35.23
N ASP A 7 -11.96 38.47 -34.25
CA ASP A 7 -11.75 38.11 -32.85
C ASP A 7 -11.85 36.56 -32.74
N ASP A 8 -10.70 35.91 -32.49
CA ASP A 8 -10.59 34.48 -32.27
C ASP A 8 -10.59 34.19 -30.76
N SER A 9 -11.81 34.17 -30.21
CA SER A 9 -12.04 33.80 -28.81
C SER A 9 -11.84 32.29 -28.65
N LYS A 10 -10.68 31.94 -28.14
CA LYS A 10 -10.31 30.60 -27.73
C LYS A 10 -11.10 30.19 -26.48
N GLU A 11 -12.21 29.49 -26.65
CA GLU A 11 -12.92 28.81 -25.56
C GLU A 11 -12.01 27.70 -25.00
N THR A 12 -11.47 27.94 -23.81
CA THR A 12 -10.90 26.89 -22.96
C THR A 12 -12.06 26.12 -22.35
N SER A 13 -12.35 24.95 -22.91
CA SER A 13 -13.23 23.97 -22.27
C SER A 13 -12.53 23.42 -21.01
N GLU A 14 -12.85 23.97 -19.84
CA GLU A 14 -12.61 23.31 -18.58
C GLU A 14 -13.47 22.03 -18.54
N GLY A 15 -12.83 20.90 -18.75
CA GLY A 15 -13.43 19.58 -18.54
C GLY A 15 -13.67 19.38 -17.05
N SER A 16 -14.84 19.77 -16.58
CA SER A 16 -15.34 19.33 -15.28
C SER A 16 -15.54 17.81 -15.36
N SER A 17 -14.61 17.04 -14.83
CA SER A 17 -14.80 15.61 -14.59
C SER A 17 -15.85 15.48 -13.48
N ASN A 18 -17.11 15.33 -13.87
CA ASN A 18 -18.18 14.97 -12.96
C ASN A 18 -17.97 13.50 -12.58
N THR A 19 -17.19 13.23 -11.53
CA THR A 19 -17.01 11.90 -10.98
C THR A 19 -18.33 11.52 -10.32
N GLU A 20 -19.08 10.62 -10.95
CA GLU A 20 -20.31 10.07 -10.35
C GLU A 20 -19.91 9.37 -9.06
N LYS A 21 -20.53 9.77 -7.95
CA LYS A 21 -20.30 9.15 -6.64
C LYS A 21 -20.82 7.71 -6.71
N THR A 22 -19.94 6.75 -6.43
CA THR A 22 -20.33 5.33 -6.38
C THR A 22 -20.82 4.98 -4.97
N ASP A 23 -21.70 4.00 -4.84
CA ASP A 23 -22.11 3.47 -3.53
C ASP A 23 -21.07 2.47 -2.97
N VAL A 24 -19.91 2.35 -3.62
CA VAL A 24 -18.85 1.41 -3.25
C VAL A 24 -18.02 1.98 -2.11
N LYS A 25 -17.86 1.19 -1.05
CA LYS A 25 -17.09 1.50 0.14
C LYS A 25 -15.84 0.65 0.24
N ILE A 26 -14.70 1.30 0.46
CA ILE A 26 -13.39 0.63 0.54
C ILE A 26 -12.83 0.77 1.95
N GLY A 27 -12.54 -0.35 2.60
CA GLY A 27 -11.83 -0.41 3.86
C GLY A 27 -10.31 -0.36 3.65
N VAL A 28 -9.62 0.52 4.37
CA VAL A 28 -8.16 0.65 4.32
C VAL A 28 -7.60 0.49 5.73
N ALA A 29 -6.91 -0.64 5.97
CA ALA A 29 -6.33 -0.98 7.27
C ALA A 29 -4.80 -0.79 7.25
N MET A 30 -4.31 0.21 7.97
CA MET A 30 -2.89 0.57 8.07
C MET A 30 -2.31 0.21 9.44
N PRO A 31 -0.99 -0.11 9.53
CA PRO A 31 -0.35 -0.53 10.77
C PRO A 31 -0.39 0.55 11.86
N THR A 32 0.07 1.76 11.55
CA THR A 32 0.19 2.86 12.53
C THR A 32 0.28 4.23 11.86
N LYS A 33 -0.12 5.28 12.60
CA LYS A 33 0.11 6.68 12.21
C LYS A 33 1.49 7.21 12.60
N ASP A 34 2.19 6.55 13.51
CA ASP A 34 3.44 7.04 14.07
C ASP A 34 4.59 7.02 13.07
N LEU A 35 4.53 6.11 12.10
CA LEU A 35 5.46 6.12 10.98
C LEU A 35 4.92 7.03 9.87
N GLN A 36 5.72 8.04 9.51
CA GLN A 36 5.39 9.02 8.48
C GLN A 36 4.93 8.36 7.18
N ARG A 37 5.58 7.27 6.76
CA ARG A 37 5.25 6.52 5.57
C ARG A 37 3.79 6.03 5.60
N TRP A 38 3.39 5.29 6.64
CA TRP A 38 2.03 4.75 6.72
C TRP A 38 0.96 5.84 6.79
N ASN A 39 1.29 6.97 7.43
CA ASN A 39 0.41 8.12 7.47
C ASN A 39 0.22 8.73 6.08
N GLN A 40 1.32 8.92 5.33
CA GLN A 40 1.28 9.45 3.96
C GLN A 40 0.58 8.48 3.00
N ASP A 41 0.92 7.19 3.03
CA ASP A 41 0.34 6.18 2.15
C ASP A 41 -1.18 6.08 2.37
N GLY A 42 -1.62 6.00 3.63
CA GLY A 42 -3.04 5.94 3.96
C GLY A 42 -3.79 7.20 3.56
N ALA A 43 -3.23 8.39 3.81
CA ALA A 43 -3.84 9.65 3.44
C ALA A 43 -3.95 9.82 1.92
N ASN A 44 -2.89 9.47 1.17
CA ASN A 44 -2.90 9.52 -0.29
C ASN A 44 -3.89 8.52 -0.88
N MET A 45 -3.89 7.28 -0.38
CA MET A 45 -4.83 6.26 -0.85
C MET A 45 -6.27 6.70 -0.62
N LYS A 46 -6.59 7.25 0.56
CA LYS A 46 -7.90 7.80 0.84
C LYS A 46 -8.26 8.93 -0.14
N ALA A 47 -7.37 9.89 -0.36
CA ALA A 47 -7.62 11.01 -1.24
C ALA A 47 -7.87 10.57 -2.70
N GLU A 48 -7.07 9.64 -3.21
CA GLU A 48 -7.22 9.13 -4.58
C GLU A 48 -8.52 8.34 -4.75
N LEU A 49 -8.86 7.47 -3.80
CA LEU A 49 -10.10 6.69 -3.84
C LEU A 49 -11.34 7.59 -3.72
N GLU A 50 -11.33 8.58 -2.80
CA GLU A 50 -12.42 9.54 -2.67
C GLU A 50 -12.56 10.42 -3.93
N SER A 51 -11.44 10.79 -4.57
CA SER A 51 -11.47 11.53 -5.84
C SER A 51 -12.06 10.70 -6.99
N ALA A 52 -11.90 9.38 -6.92
CA ALA A 52 -12.52 8.43 -7.86
C ALA A 52 -14.01 8.14 -7.55
N GLY A 53 -14.56 8.71 -6.47
CA GLY A 53 -15.98 8.61 -6.12
C GLY A 53 -16.31 7.53 -5.09
N TYR A 54 -15.33 6.84 -4.52
CA TYR A 54 -15.54 5.81 -3.51
C TYR A 54 -15.70 6.39 -2.10
N GLU A 55 -16.45 5.70 -1.23
CA GLU A 55 -16.40 5.93 0.22
C GLU A 55 -15.19 5.20 0.81
N VAL A 56 -14.45 5.82 1.73
CA VAL A 56 -13.23 5.22 2.30
C VAL A 56 -13.27 5.19 3.82
N ASP A 57 -13.20 3.99 4.39
CA ASP A 57 -13.00 3.75 5.81
C ASP A 57 -11.50 3.48 6.08
N LEU A 58 -10.75 4.53 6.43
CA LEU A 58 -9.32 4.44 6.72
C LEU A 58 -9.09 4.33 8.22
N GLN A 59 -8.47 3.23 8.67
CA GLN A 59 -8.14 2.99 10.07
C GLN A 59 -6.67 2.61 10.27
N TYR A 60 -6.14 2.95 11.46
CA TYR A 60 -4.79 2.67 11.89
C TYR A 60 -4.81 1.91 13.21
N ALA A 61 -4.05 0.82 13.30
CA ALA A 61 -4.10 -0.09 14.43
C ALA A 61 -3.04 0.15 15.52
N ASN A 62 -2.23 1.22 15.40
CA ASN A 62 -1.16 1.56 16.36
C ASN A 62 -0.15 0.41 16.62
N ASN A 63 0.12 -0.40 15.58
CA ASN A 63 0.93 -1.62 15.63
C ASN A 63 0.38 -2.72 16.57
N GLU A 64 -0.92 -2.66 16.90
CA GLU A 64 -1.58 -3.67 17.72
C GLU A 64 -2.35 -4.66 16.83
N ILE A 65 -1.89 -5.91 16.77
CA ILE A 65 -2.47 -6.97 15.90
C ILE A 65 -3.97 -7.15 16.21
N ALA A 66 -4.33 -7.29 17.49
CA ALA A 66 -5.71 -7.48 17.89
C ALA A 66 -6.62 -6.30 17.47
N THR A 67 -6.10 -5.09 17.50
CA THR A 67 -6.81 -3.90 17.02
C THR A 67 -7.02 -3.97 15.51
N GLN A 68 -5.99 -4.35 14.73
CA GLN A 68 -6.12 -4.48 13.29
C GLN A 68 -7.15 -5.56 12.90
N LEU A 69 -7.13 -6.72 13.56
CA LEU A 69 -8.13 -7.77 13.35
C LEU A 69 -9.56 -7.27 13.59
N SER A 70 -9.78 -6.57 14.70
CA SER A 70 -11.10 -6.01 15.03
C SER A 70 -11.54 -4.93 14.04
N GLN A 71 -10.62 -4.09 13.56
CA GLN A 71 -10.90 -3.08 12.54
C GLN A 71 -11.32 -3.71 11.22
N ILE A 72 -10.59 -4.74 10.75
CA ILE A 72 -10.92 -5.47 9.52
C ILE A 72 -12.29 -6.15 9.65
N GLU A 73 -12.57 -6.80 10.78
CA GLU A 73 -13.88 -7.40 11.05
C GLU A 73 -15.02 -6.37 11.02
N ASN A 74 -14.78 -5.18 11.58
CA ASN A 74 -15.75 -4.07 11.53
C ASN A 74 -15.93 -3.52 10.11
N MET A 75 -14.89 -3.47 9.28
CA MET A 75 -15.00 -3.08 7.88
C MET A 75 -15.87 -4.07 7.09
N ILE A 76 -15.66 -5.39 7.27
CA ILE A 76 -16.48 -6.44 6.65
C ILE A 76 -17.94 -6.28 7.07
N THR A 77 -18.22 -6.28 8.38
CA THR A 77 -19.58 -6.16 8.90
C THR A 77 -20.22 -4.81 8.64
N GLY A 78 -19.42 -3.76 8.45
CA GLY A 78 -19.82 -2.41 8.11
C GLY A 78 -20.09 -2.21 6.61
N GLY A 79 -20.03 -3.28 5.81
CA GLY A 79 -20.38 -3.28 4.40
C GLY A 79 -19.33 -2.63 3.50
N CYS A 80 -18.05 -2.83 3.78
CA CYS A 80 -17.01 -2.52 2.80
C CYS A 80 -17.04 -3.54 1.65
N ASP A 81 -16.99 -3.04 0.43
CA ASP A 81 -17.03 -3.84 -0.80
C ASP A 81 -15.63 -4.33 -1.23
N ALA A 82 -14.57 -3.74 -0.69
CA ALA A 82 -13.18 -4.17 -0.88
C ALA A 82 -12.33 -3.77 0.31
N LEU A 83 -11.23 -4.51 0.54
CA LEU A 83 -10.28 -4.25 1.62
C LEU A 83 -8.86 -4.04 1.06
N VAL A 84 -8.18 -3.00 1.52
CA VAL A 84 -6.75 -2.78 1.30
C VAL A 84 -6.05 -2.86 2.65
N ILE A 85 -5.15 -3.82 2.82
CA ILE A 85 -4.56 -4.14 4.11
C ILE A 85 -3.04 -4.12 4.04
N ALA A 86 -2.42 -3.21 4.78
CA ALA A 86 -1.01 -3.28 5.14
C ALA A 86 -0.90 -4.01 6.49
N SER A 87 -0.62 -5.30 6.47
CA SER A 87 -0.65 -6.14 7.68
C SER A 87 0.45 -5.76 8.68
N ILE A 88 0.12 -5.79 9.98
CA ILE A 88 1.13 -5.74 11.04
C ILE A 88 1.89 -7.06 11.07
N ASP A 89 1.17 -8.16 11.16
CA ASP A 89 1.67 -9.54 11.06
C ASP A 89 0.90 -10.28 9.94
N GLY A 90 1.64 -10.66 8.89
CA GLY A 90 1.05 -11.32 7.72
C GLY A 90 0.45 -12.70 8.00
N SER A 91 0.81 -13.35 9.11
CA SER A 91 0.34 -14.69 9.48
C SER A 91 -0.92 -14.68 10.35
N SER A 92 -1.28 -13.55 10.94
CA SER A 92 -2.35 -13.46 11.94
C SER A 92 -3.75 -13.25 11.36
N LEU A 93 -3.87 -12.93 10.08
CA LEU A 93 -5.11 -12.44 9.46
C LEU A 93 -6.03 -13.57 8.95
N GLY A 94 -5.59 -14.82 8.90
CA GLY A 94 -6.30 -15.92 8.24
C GLY A 94 -7.79 -16.00 8.59
N THR A 95 -8.12 -16.04 9.88
CA THR A 95 -9.51 -16.20 10.34
C THR A 95 -10.43 -15.05 9.94
N VAL A 96 -9.95 -13.79 10.00
CA VAL A 96 -10.78 -12.64 9.64
C VAL A 96 -10.93 -12.52 8.13
N LEU A 97 -9.92 -12.95 7.37
CA LEU A 97 -9.97 -12.92 5.90
C LEU A 97 -10.85 -14.03 5.31
N GLU A 98 -11.02 -15.17 6.01
CA GLU A 98 -12.03 -16.16 5.60
C GLU A 98 -13.44 -15.55 5.58
N LYS A 99 -13.77 -14.65 6.53
CA LYS A 99 -15.04 -13.92 6.50
C LYS A 99 -15.17 -13.03 5.28
N ALA A 100 -14.10 -12.33 4.91
CA ALA A 100 -14.10 -11.52 3.69
C ALA A 100 -14.33 -12.37 2.43
N LYS A 101 -13.72 -13.57 2.39
CA LYS A 101 -13.91 -14.54 1.31
C LYS A 101 -15.35 -15.08 1.26
N GLU A 102 -15.95 -15.39 2.41
CA GLU A 102 -17.35 -15.85 2.50
C GLU A 102 -18.34 -14.79 2.00
N GLU A 103 -18.01 -13.50 2.14
CA GLU A 103 -18.83 -12.37 1.68
C GLU A 103 -18.42 -11.86 0.28
N ASP A 104 -17.56 -12.61 -0.44
CA ASP A 104 -17.03 -12.23 -1.75
C ASP A 104 -16.33 -10.85 -1.80
N ILE A 105 -15.77 -10.39 -0.67
CA ILE A 105 -15.06 -9.12 -0.55
C ILE A 105 -13.61 -9.30 -1.02
N PRO A 106 -13.16 -8.66 -2.11
CA PRO A 106 -11.78 -8.75 -2.56
C PRO A 106 -10.82 -8.09 -1.57
N VAL A 107 -9.69 -8.77 -1.35
CA VAL A 107 -8.63 -8.33 -0.43
C VAL A 107 -7.36 -8.02 -1.22
N ILE A 108 -6.85 -6.81 -1.04
CA ILE A 108 -5.58 -6.36 -1.60
C ILE A 108 -4.56 -6.28 -0.46
N ALA A 109 -3.55 -7.15 -0.48
CA ALA A 109 -2.38 -7.01 0.38
C ALA A 109 -1.52 -5.84 -0.13
N TYR A 110 -1.34 -4.82 0.70
CA TYR A 110 -0.56 -3.64 0.35
C TYR A 110 0.78 -3.63 1.06
N ASP A 111 1.87 -3.50 0.29
CA ASP A 111 3.26 -3.50 0.74
C ASP A 111 3.71 -4.82 1.39
N ARG A 112 3.05 -5.26 2.45
CA ARG A 112 3.39 -6.45 3.22
C ARG A 112 2.60 -7.66 2.77
N LEU A 113 3.29 -8.77 2.52
CA LEU A 113 2.66 -10.01 2.09
C LEU A 113 1.84 -10.62 3.24
N ILE A 114 0.58 -10.92 2.94
CA ILE A 114 -0.28 -11.70 3.83
C ILE A 114 -0.08 -13.18 3.50
N MET A 115 0.27 -13.96 4.52
CA MET A 115 0.59 -15.37 4.42
C MET A 115 -0.61 -16.24 4.80
N GLU A 116 -0.59 -17.49 4.34
CA GLU A 116 -1.51 -18.55 4.80
C GLU A 116 -3.01 -18.21 4.63
N SER A 117 -3.34 -17.39 3.62
CA SER A 117 -4.73 -17.06 3.30
C SER A 117 -4.97 -17.09 1.80
N GLU A 118 -5.99 -17.84 1.39
CA GLU A 118 -6.47 -17.86 0.01
C GLU A 118 -7.43 -16.69 -0.31
N ALA A 119 -7.75 -15.86 0.67
CA ALA A 119 -8.67 -14.72 0.52
C ALA A 119 -8.01 -13.52 -0.18
N VAL A 120 -6.69 -13.49 -0.28
CA VAL A 120 -5.96 -12.39 -0.93
C VAL A 120 -6.14 -12.47 -2.44
N SER A 121 -6.79 -11.46 -3.00
CA SER A 121 -7.05 -11.36 -4.45
C SER A 121 -5.89 -10.72 -5.22
N TYR A 122 -5.21 -9.74 -4.59
CA TYR A 122 -4.12 -8.98 -5.21
C TYR A 122 -3.05 -8.64 -4.19
N TYR A 123 -1.81 -8.52 -4.66
CA TYR A 123 -0.68 -8.06 -3.87
C TYR A 123 0.01 -6.88 -4.57
N ALA A 124 -0.04 -5.72 -3.95
CA ALA A 124 0.59 -4.49 -4.44
C ALA A 124 1.83 -4.19 -3.61
N THR A 125 3.00 -4.41 -4.19
CA THR A 125 4.30 -4.23 -3.53
C THR A 125 5.38 -3.90 -4.56
N PHE A 126 6.63 -3.85 -4.13
CA PHE A 126 7.83 -3.77 -4.97
C PHE A 126 8.64 -5.07 -4.86
N ASP A 127 9.64 -5.21 -5.74
CA ASP A 127 10.53 -6.38 -5.71
C ASP A 127 11.51 -6.25 -4.53
N ASN A 128 11.17 -6.87 -3.40
CA ASN A 128 11.96 -6.85 -2.17
C ASN A 128 13.35 -7.47 -2.34
N TYR A 129 13.45 -8.55 -3.14
CA TYR A 129 14.72 -9.19 -3.44
C TYR A 129 15.63 -8.25 -4.25
N MET A 130 15.07 -7.57 -5.24
CA MET A 130 15.80 -6.57 -6.03
C MET A 130 16.29 -5.41 -5.17
N VAL A 131 15.50 -4.96 -4.20
CA VAL A 131 15.93 -3.93 -3.22
C VAL A 131 17.17 -4.39 -2.46
N GLY A 132 17.17 -5.62 -1.94
CA GLY A 132 18.34 -6.20 -1.26
C GLY A 132 19.55 -6.31 -2.19
N THR A 133 19.35 -6.76 -3.40
CA THR A 133 20.39 -6.85 -4.44
C THR A 133 21.03 -5.49 -4.71
N ILE A 134 20.22 -4.45 -4.95
CA ILE A 134 20.71 -3.09 -5.21
C ILE A 134 21.50 -2.55 -4.02
N GLN A 135 21.07 -2.81 -2.79
CA GLN A 135 21.78 -2.41 -1.58
C GLN A 135 23.15 -3.09 -1.49
N GLY A 136 23.19 -4.41 -1.73
CA GLY A 136 24.44 -5.18 -1.73
C GLY A 136 25.41 -4.73 -2.82
N GLU A 137 24.94 -4.54 -4.02
CA GLU A 137 25.74 -4.03 -5.15
C GLU A 137 26.27 -2.62 -4.88
N PHE A 138 25.44 -1.73 -4.33
CA PHE A 138 25.88 -0.39 -3.99
C PHE A 138 27.03 -0.41 -2.96
N ILE A 139 26.94 -1.24 -1.91
CA ILE A 139 28.00 -1.37 -0.90
C ILE A 139 29.28 -1.95 -1.54
N ARG A 140 29.15 -3.01 -2.35
CA ARG A 140 30.25 -3.63 -3.08
C ARG A 140 31.03 -2.60 -3.91
N ASP A 141 30.28 -1.83 -4.72
CA ASP A 141 30.85 -0.90 -5.68
C ASP A 141 31.39 0.37 -4.99
N ALA A 142 30.64 0.93 -4.00
CA ALA A 142 31.07 2.13 -3.27
C ALA A 142 32.35 1.91 -2.44
N LEU A 143 32.55 0.71 -1.95
CA LEU A 143 33.73 0.33 -1.17
C LEU A 143 34.78 -0.40 -2.00
N ASP A 144 34.55 -0.61 -3.30
CA ASP A 144 35.44 -1.32 -4.22
C ASP A 144 35.91 -2.69 -3.67
N LEU A 145 34.98 -3.45 -3.10
CA LEU A 145 35.27 -4.68 -2.36
C LEU A 145 35.88 -5.77 -3.24
N GLU A 146 35.63 -5.75 -4.55
CA GLU A 146 36.20 -6.74 -5.49
C GLU A 146 37.70 -6.55 -5.73
N ASN A 147 38.23 -5.35 -5.52
CA ASN A 147 39.63 -5.00 -5.77
C ASN A 147 40.44 -4.82 -4.47
N GLN A 148 39.87 -5.17 -3.32
CA GLN A 148 40.54 -5.05 -2.04
C GLN A 148 40.70 -6.41 -1.36
N ASP A 149 41.80 -6.58 -0.62
CA ASP A 149 42.01 -7.79 0.18
C ASP A 149 41.16 -7.73 1.47
N GLY A 150 40.30 -8.75 1.68
CA GLY A 150 39.55 -8.93 2.92
C GLY A 150 40.41 -9.41 4.12
N PRO A 151 39.78 -9.65 5.26
CA PRO A 151 38.33 -9.72 5.51
C PRO A 151 37.65 -8.35 5.69
N PHE A 152 36.38 -8.25 5.25
CA PHE A 152 35.53 -7.08 5.48
C PHE A 152 34.58 -7.32 6.64
N ASN A 153 34.34 -6.31 7.47
CA ASN A 153 33.35 -6.36 8.52
C ASN A 153 32.08 -5.65 8.00
N ILE A 154 31.00 -6.39 7.88
CA ILE A 154 29.70 -5.89 7.44
C ILE A 154 28.68 -6.19 8.53
N GLU A 155 27.92 -5.17 8.94
CA GLU A 155 26.82 -5.30 9.88
C GLU A 155 25.50 -5.16 9.13
N LEU A 156 24.58 -6.10 9.37
CA LEU A 156 23.25 -6.13 8.77
C LEU A 156 22.20 -5.74 9.80
N PHE A 157 21.47 -4.68 9.53
CA PHE A 157 20.33 -4.26 10.33
C PHE A 157 19.04 -4.65 9.60
N THR A 158 18.20 -5.44 10.25
CA THR A 158 16.92 -5.88 9.70
C THR A 158 15.75 -5.14 10.33
N GLY A 159 14.61 -5.16 9.68
CA GLY A 159 13.31 -4.71 10.21
C GLY A 159 12.73 -5.67 11.26
N ALA A 160 11.47 -5.45 11.62
CA ALA A 160 10.76 -6.28 12.58
C ALA A 160 10.64 -7.74 12.08
N PRO A 161 10.75 -8.75 12.96
CA PRO A 161 10.73 -10.16 12.58
C PRO A 161 9.37 -10.65 12.07
N ASP A 162 8.29 -9.94 12.37
CA ASP A 162 6.91 -10.15 11.91
C ASP A 162 6.63 -9.49 10.55
N ASP A 163 7.57 -8.68 10.03
CA ASP A 163 7.53 -8.13 8.69
C ASP A 163 8.23 -9.05 7.69
N ASN A 164 7.47 -9.72 6.82
CA ASN A 164 8.02 -10.62 5.81
C ASN A 164 8.96 -9.90 4.82
N ASN A 165 8.77 -8.61 4.54
CA ASN A 165 9.65 -7.85 3.67
C ASN A 165 11.09 -7.84 4.20
N ALA A 166 11.26 -7.75 5.53
CA ALA A 166 12.59 -7.79 6.16
C ALA A 166 13.36 -9.08 5.84
N ARG A 167 12.65 -10.20 5.64
CA ARG A 167 13.26 -11.48 5.26
C ARG A 167 13.62 -11.52 3.78
N PHE A 168 12.76 -10.98 2.93
CA PHE A 168 12.98 -11.01 1.48
C PHE A 168 14.12 -10.12 1.00
N PHE A 169 14.53 -9.11 1.77
CA PHE A 169 15.70 -8.28 1.45
C PHE A 169 17.03 -9.06 1.58
N PHE A 170 17.08 -10.13 2.33
CA PHE A 170 18.28 -10.94 2.51
C PHE A 170 18.35 -12.18 1.60
N GLY A 171 17.28 -12.51 0.88
CA GLY A 171 17.20 -13.64 -0.04
C GLY A 171 16.75 -14.95 0.62
#